data_ea7865be2c9e0e5a74cc0d80cddca673
#
_entry.id   ea7865be2c9e0e5a74cc0d80cddca673
#
_cell.length_a   1.000
_cell.length_b   1.000
_cell.length_c   1.000
_cell.angle_alpha   90.00
_cell.angle_beta   90.00
_cell.angle_gamma   90.00
#
_symmetry.space_group_name_H-M   'P 1'
#
loop_
_entity.id
_entity.type
_entity.pdbx_description
1 polymer ?
#
loop_
_entity_poly.entity_id
_entity_poly.type
_entity_poly.pdbx_seq_one_letter_code
_entity_poly.pdbx_strand_id
1 'polypeptide(L)'
;MKNKITVLLAIFFSFSVLLSKNWVPTGDSNPAKPNWRIDNSSEGYVELSFELNGYFIEEDLAGNSQFTFPGSVPILQNGSPELPRMARSIIIPDFSNMELKILDSKYIEVSVENILPSKGNLTRDIVPSSIPYVYGEVYDLDAWYPKRISFLREPYVLRSFRGQTIVFQPFQYNPKSKILRIYTSIKIEVRENGISQNNPLTARPPGPISREFEQMYKEHFINYPNEIRYDVLTEHGSMLIISHGSFIDELQPFVDWKNYKGVPTEIVDIADIGDADALAQFISTKYYEDGIAYVLLVGDIAQIESIRRSEGAGNNSPSDNSYTFVSGNDSYP
;
A
#
# COMPACT_ATOMS: atom_id res chain seq x y z
N MET A 1 41.05 42.83 48.46
CA MET A 1 41.25 41.58 47.71
C MET A 1 40.03 41.36 46.84
N LYS A 2 40.09 41.52 45.51
CA LYS A 2 39.00 41.32 44.57
C LYS A 2 39.21 39.95 43.89
N ASN A 3 38.34 39.01 44.20
CA ASN A 3 38.35 37.68 43.52
C ASN A 3 37.74 37.86 42.11
N LYS A 4 38.58 37.59 41.11
CA LYS A 4 38.11 37.43 39.71
C LYS A 4 37.66 36.00 39.50
N ILE A 5 36.34 35.78 39.29
CA ILE A 5 35.80 34.52 38.87
C ILE A 5 35.93 34.44 37.33
N THR A 6 36.81 33.56 36.86
CA THR A 6 36.95 33.25 35.43
C THR A 6 35.88 32.21 35.08
N VAL A 7 34.86 32.57 34.34
CA VAL A 7 33.88 31.64 33.80
C VAL A 7 34.43 31.07 32.50
N LEU A 8 34.72 29.78 32.52
CA LEU A 8 35.18 29.04 31.34
C LEU A 8 33.91 28.62 30.56
N LEU A 9 33.62 29.27 29.43
CA LEU A 9 32.52 28.93 28.55
C LEU A 9 32.97 27.75 27.66
N ALA A 10 32.55 26.54 27.95
CA ALA A 10 32.75 25.36 27.08
C ALA A 10 31.70 25.43 25.96
N ILE A 11 32.14 25.77 24.75
CA ILE A 11 31.32 25.72 23.55
C ILE A 11 31.34 24.25 23.06
N PHE A 12 30.23 23.54 23.31
CA PHE A 12 30.00 22.24 22.68
C PHE A 12 29.60 22.47 21.22
N PHE A 13 30.54 22.26 20.30
CA PHE A 13 30.22 22.11 18.88
C PHE A 13 29.59 20.75 18.68
N SER A 14 28.26 20.69 18.57
CA SER A 14 27.57 19.52 18.05
C SER A 14 27.85 19.45 16.56
N PHE A 15 28.79 18.60 16.16
CA PHE A 15 28.95 18.22 14.75
C PHE A 15 27.75 17.36 14.36
N SER A 16 26.72 17.98 13.79
CA SER A 16 25.72 17.26 13.03
C SER A 16 26.39 16.80 11.75
N VAL A 17 26.74 15.51 11.68
CA VAL A 17 27.17 14.90 10.42
C VAL A 17 25.94 14.88 9.51
N LEU A 18 25.88 15.82 8.58
CA LEU A 18 24.95 15.80 7.48
C LEU A 18 25.38 14.65 6.56
N LEU A 19 24.70 13.52 6.66
CA LEU A 19 24.78 12.46 5.67
C LEU A 19 24.33 13.05 4.32
N SER A 20 25.25 13.12 3.37
CA SER A 20 24.94 13.64 2.04
C SER A 20 24.18 12.58 1.26
N LYS A 21 22.94 12.87 0.93
CA LYS A 21 22.11 12.04 0.06
C LYS A 21 22.44 12.37 -1.39
N ASN A 22 23.18 11.50 -2.06
CA ASN A 22 23.65 11.70 -3.42
C ASN A 22 22.72 11.03 -4.44
N TRP A 23 22.28 11.78 -5.45
CA TRP A 23 21.54 11.24 -6.58
C TRP A 23 22.49 10.62 -7.62
N VAL A 24 22.23 9.39 -7.99
CA VAL A 24 22.92 8.68 -9.08
C VAL A 24 21.91 8.45 -10.19
N PRO A 25 22.02 9.16 -11.33
CA PRO A 25 21.11 9.00 -12.44
C PRO A 25 21.38 7.70 -13.20
N THR A 26 20.30 7.03 -13.64
CA THR A 26 20.35 5.92 -14.61
C THR A 26 19.64 6.29 -15.93
N GLY A 27 18.86 7.36 -15.90
CA GLY A 27 18.15 7.97 -17.04
C GLY A 27 18.13 9.48 -16.90
N ASP A 28 17.30 10.04 -16.03
CA ASP A 28 17.18 11.48 -15.81
C ASP A 28 18.25 12.02 -14.88
N SER A 29 18.80 13.20 -15.20
CA SER A 29 19.76 13.91 -14.36
C SER A 29 19.16 14.41 -13.03
N ASN A 30 17.86 14.65 -12.99
CA ASN A 30 17.13 15.09 -11.81
C ASN A 30 16.40 13.93 -11.14
N PRO A 31 16.23 13.98 -9.79
CA PRO A 31 15.44 12.96 -9.09
C PRO A 31 14.01 12.85 -9.62
N ALA A 32 13.68 11.69 -10.17
CA ALA A 32 12.36 11.39 -10.71
C ALA A 32 11.89 10.00 -10.28
N LYS A 33 10.56 9.82 -10.18
CA LYS A 33 9.98 8.48 -9.97
C LYS A 33 10.30 7.58 -11.15
N PRO A 34 10.39 6.25 -10.95
CA PRO A 34 10.50 5.31 -12.06
C PRO A 34 9.36 5.47 -13.06
N ASN A 35 9.68 5.28 -14.34
CA ASN A 35 8.69 5.26 -15.40
C ASN A 35 8.02 3.90 -15.48
N TRP A 36 6.71 3.94 -15.71
CA TRP A 36 5.88 2.78 -15.91
C TRP A 36 5.17 2.90 -17.23
N ARG A 37 5.23 1.87 -18.04
CA ARG A 37 4.54 1.84 -19.32
C ARG A 37 3.85 0.49 -19.50
N ILE A 38 2.55 0.55 -19.84
CA ILE A 38 1.85 -0.61 -20.37
C ILE A 38 2.22 -0.72 -21.83
N ASP A 39 2.88 -1.81 -22.20
CA ASP A 39 3.27 -2.11 -23.58
C ASP A 39 2.13 -2.78 -24.33
N ASN A 40 1.36 -3.64 -23.63
CA ASN A 40 0.17 -4.29 -24.14
C ASN A 40 -0.77 -4.66 -22.97
N SER A 41 -2.09 -4.60 -23.19
CA SER A 41 -3.09 -4.99 -22.18
C SER A 41 -4.35 -5.49 -22.87
N SER A 42 -4.82 -6.63 -22.41
CA SER A 42 -6.14 -7.20 -22.72
C SER A 42 -6.67 -7.93 -21.50
N GLU A 43 -7.89 -8.45 -21.57
CA GLU A 43 -8.44 -9.26 -20.50
C GLU A 43 -7.52 -10.47 -20.21
N GLY A 44 -7.12 -10.63 -18.95
CA GLY A 44 -6.21 -11.70 -18.51
C GLY A 44 -4.74 -11.57 -18.96
N TYR A 45 -4.35 -10.42 -19.56
CA TYR A 45 -2.99 -10.22 -20.04
C TYR A 45 -2.54 -8.77 -19.86
N VAL A 46 -1.35 -8.57 -19.27
CA VAL A 46 -0.68 -7.26 -19.18
C VAL A 46 0.82 -7.43 -19.41
N GLU A 47 1.36 -6.65 -20.35
CA GLU A 47 2.79 -6.49 -20.55
C GLU A 47 3.21 -5.10 -20.06
N LEU A 48 4.20 -5.05 -19.16
CA LEU A 48 4.57 -3.85 -18.43
C LEU A 48 6.09 -3.67 -18.43
N SER A 49 6.53 -2.46 -18.74
CA SER A 49 7.92 -2.02 -18.60
C SER A 49 8.08 -1.09 -17.40
N PHE A 50 9.11 -1.37 -16.62
CA PHE A 50 9.62 -0.54 -15.53
C PHE A 50 10.98 0.01 -15.92
N GLU A 51 11.21 1.31 -15.75
CA GLU A 51 12.49 1.98 -15.97
C GLU A 51 12.86 2.82 -14.75
N LEU A 52 14.01 2.52 -14.15
CA LEU A 52 14.56 3.25 -13.01
C LEU A 52 15.28 4.50 -13.53
N ASN A 53 14.83 5.69 -13.15
CA ASN A 53 15.44 6.97 -13.57
C ASN A 53 16.70 7.33 -12.80
N GLY A 54 16.91 6.70 -11.65
CA GLY A 54 18.05 6.88 -10.77
C GLY A 54 17.72 6.50 -9.35
N TYR A 55 18.70 6.65 -8.48
CA TYR A 55 18.57 6.31 -7.06
C TYR A 55 19.41 7.24 -6.19
N PHE A 56 19.05 7.29 -4.93
CA PHE A 56 19.87 7.95 -3.90
C PHE A 56 20.74 6.92 -3.19
N ILE A 57 21.98 7.31 -2.93
CA ILE A 57 22.88 6.60 -2.04
C ILE A 57 23.24 7.51 -0.85
N GLU A 58 23.20 6.95 0.34
CA GLU A 58 23.67 7.53 1.59
C GLU A 58 24.68 6.58 2.20
N GLU A 59 25.85 7.10 2.59
CA GLU A 59 26.89 6.32 3.24
C GLU A 59 27.16 6.87 4.64
N ASP A 60 27.24 6.00 5.62
CA ASP A 60 27.65 6.38 6.97
C ASP A 60 29.19 6.34 7.14
N LEU A 61 29.68 6.86 8.27
CA LEU A 61 31.10 6.89 8.57
C LEU A 61 31.73 5.50 8.75
N ALA A 62 30.94 4.46 8.91
CA ALA A 62 31.38 3.08 9.04
C ALA A 62 31.42 2.34 7.67
N GLY A 63 31.08 3.03 6.57
CA GLY A 63 31.06 2.45 5.22
C GLY A 63 29.80 1.64 4.90
N ASN A 64 28.73 1.82 5.66
CA ASN A 64 27.44 1.21 5.33
C ASN A 64 26.68 2.10 4.35
N SER A 65 26.12 1.48 3.33
CA SER A 65 25.33 2.16 2.31
C SER A 65 23.83 1.90 2.47
N GLN A 66 23.04 2.93 2.22
CA GLN A 66 21.58 2.84 2.12
C GLN A 66 21.14 3.35 0.75
N PHE A 67 20.20 2.63 0.13
CA PHE A 67 19.69 2.92 -1.20
C PHE A 67 18.21 3.23 -1.15
N THR A 68 17.79 4.28 -1.85
CA THR A 68 16.38 4.63 -2.02
C THR A 68 16.16 5.21 -3.41
N PHE A 69 14.91 5.25 -3.88
CA PHE A 69 14.51 6.01 -5.07
C PHE A 69 13.13 6.63 -4.86
N PRO A 70 12.75 7.67 -5.61
CA PRO A 70 11.48 8.36 -5.40
C PRO A 70 10.28 7.43 -5.49
N GLY A 71 9.48 7.35 -4.42
CA GLY A 71 8.32 6.47 -4.30
C GLY A 71 8.64 5.04 -3.89
N SER A 72 9.91 4.71 -3.57
CA SER A 72 10.26 3.40 -3.01
C SER A 72 9.89 3.28 -1.53
N VAL A 73 9.70 2.04 -1.10
CA VAL A 73 9.57 1.65 0.30
C VAL A 73 10.59 0.54 0.61
N PRO A 74 11.11 0.43 1.83
CA PRO A 74 12.07 -0.61 2.17
C PRO A 74 11.45 -2.01 2.18
N ILE A 75 12.28 -3.02 1.97
CA ILE A 75 11.96 -4.42 2.28
C ILE A 75 12.15 -4.61 3.77
N LEU A 76 11.05 -4.80 4.50
CA LEU A 76 11.04 -4.90 5.97
C LEU A 76 11.23 -6.34 6.47
N GLN A 77 12.17 -7.08 5.88
CA GLN A 77 12.54 -8.41 6.36
C GLN A 77 13.66 -8.30 7.38
N ASN A 78 13.33 -8.55 8.65
CA ASN A 78 14.31 -8.44 9.75
C ASN A 78 15.55 -9.28 9.46
N GLY A 79 16.72 -8.69 9.70
CA GLY A 79 18.03 -9.35 9.52
C GLY A 79 18.49 -9.49 8.07
N SER A 80 17.71 -9.05 7.08
CA SER A 80 18.12 -9.06 5.66
C SER A 80 18.51 -7.67 5.18
N PRO A 81 19.35 -7.51 4.15
CA PRO A 81 19.74 -6.21 3.63
C PRO A 81 18.53 -5.30 3.34
N GLU A 82 18.53 -4.08 3.88
CA GLU A 82 17.44 -3.14 3.66
C GLU A 82 17.53 -2.51 2.27
N LEU A 83 16.80 -3.09 1.34
CA LEU A 83 16.78 -2.67 -0.06
C LEU A 83 15.42 -2.06 -0.43
N PRO A 84 15.40 -1.10 -1.37
CA PRO A 84 14.17 -0.47 -1.79
C PRO A 84 13.36 -1.35 -2.75
N ARG A 85 12.02 -1.25 -2.65
CA ARG A 85 11.06 -1.85 -3.57
C ARG A 85 9.95 -0.88 -3.92
N MET A 86 9.21 -1.18 -4.96
CA MET A 86 8.01 -0.46 -5.38
C MET A 86 6.93 -1.45 -5.80
N ALA A 87 5.68 -1.02 -5.78
CA ALA A 87 4.55 -1.84 -6.16
C ALA A 87 3.58 -1.07 -7.07
N ARG A 88 2.89 -1.80 -7.96
CA ARG A 88 1.77 -1.32 -8.77
C ARG A 88 0.70 -2.37 -8.86
N SER A 89 -0.54 -1.93 -8.87
CA SER A 89 -1.69 -2.83 -9.00
C SER A 89 -2.23 -2.86 -10.42
N ILE A 90 -2.71 -4.04 -10.81
CA ILE A 90 -3.42 -4.28 -12.06
C ILE A 90 -4.79 -4.88 -11.79
N ILE A 91 -5.74 -4.60 -12.66
CA ILE A 91 -7.02 -5.32 -12.72
C ILE A 91 -6.74 -6.68 -13.37
N ILE A 92 -7.32 -7.71 -12.80
CA ILE A 92 -7.25 -9.09 -13.28
C ILE A 92 -8.65 -9.67 -13.43
N PRO A 93 -8.86 -10.74 -14.21
CA PRO A 93 -10.16 -11.39 -14.32
C PRO A 93 -10.64 -11.95 -12.97
N ASP A 94 -11.97 -12.02 -12.80
CA ASP A 94 -12.63 -12.29 -11.53
C ASP A 94 -12.27 -13.64 -10.89
N PHE A 95 -11.97 -14.63 -11.70
CA PHE A 95 -11.73 -16.02 -11.26
C PHE A 95 -10.37 -16.57 -11.66
N SER A 96 -9.52 -15.76 -12.29
CA SER A 96 -8.27 -16.28 -12.86
C SER A 96 -7.13 -16.31 -11.86
N ASN A 97 -6.31 -17.34 -11.94
CA ASN A 97 -4.97 -17.32 -11.41
C ASN A 97 -4.05 -16.62 -12.40
N MET A 98 -3.13 -15.78 -11.90
CA MET A 98 -2.21 -15.04 -12.73
C MET A 98 -0.77 -15.52 -12.53
N GLU A 99 -0.01 -15.57 -13.62
CA GLU A 99 1.42 -15.88 -13.62
C GLU A 99 2.23 -14.68 -14.11
N LEU A 100 3.34 -14.38 -13.43
CA LEU A 100 4.29 -13.35 -13.86
C LEU A 100 5.53 -13.99 -14.45
N LYS A 101 5.93 -13.52 -15.64
CA LYS A 101 7.18 -13.87 -16.30
C LYS A 101 8.00 -12.61 -16.58
N ILE A 102 9.29 -12.66 -16.29
CA ILE A 102 10.24 -11.62 -16.71
C ILE A 102 10.61 -11.89 -18.16
N LEU A 103 10.34 -10.93 -19.05
CA LEU A 103 10.66 -11.02 -20.47
C LEU A 103 12.06 -10.51 -20.78
N ASP A 104 12.44 -9.40 -20.14
CA ASP A 104 13.76 -8.77 -20.31
C ASP A 104 14.15 -7.99 -19.06
N SER A 105 15.45 -7.82 -18.83
CA SER A 105 15.96 -6.95 -17.77
C SER A 105 17.36 -6.46 -18.10
N LYS A 106 17.63 -5.20 -17.72
CA LYS A 106 18.97 -4.59 -17.83
C LYS A 106 19.40 -4.13 -16.44
N TYR A 107 20.65 -4.33 -16.13
CA TYR A 107 21.21 -3.93 -14.84
C TYR A 107 22.66 -3.44 -14.95
N ILE A 108 23.10 -2.73 -13.94
CA ILE A 108 24.51 -2.41 -13.66
C ILE A 108 24.91 -3.07 -12.36
N GLU A 109 26.19 -3.32 -12.17
CA GLU A 109 26.76 -3.84 -10.93
C GLU A 109 27.72 -2.81 -10.34
N VAL A 110 27.62 -2.60 -9.04
CA VAL A 110 28.50 -1.71 -8.28
C VAL A 110 29.00 -2.43 -7.03
N SER A 111 30.25 -2.13 -6.62
CA SER A 111 30.78 -2.64 -5.36
C SER A 111 30.21 -1.87 -4.19
N VAL A 112 29.73 -2.58 -3.17
CA VAL A 112 29.14 -2.01 -1.95
C VAL A 112 29.66 -2.82 -0.75
N GLU A 113 30.38 -2.15 0.15
CA GLU A 113 31.02 -2.83 1.28
C GLU A 113 30.00 -3.50 2.21
N ASN A 114 28.96 -2.76 2.58
CA ASN A 114 27.92 -3.29 3.43
C ASN A 114 26.58 -2.53 3.23
N ILE A 115 25.49 -3.25 3.31
CA ILE A 115 24.14 -2.69 3.41
C ILE A 115 23.59 -3.13 4.77
N LEU A 116 23.13 -2.17 5.59
CA LEU A 116 22.59 -2.48 6.90
C LEU A 116 21.37 -3.39 6.81
N PRO A 117 21.19 -4.32 7.75
CA PRO A 117 20.00 -5.14 7.78
C PRO A 117 18.76 -4.33 8.18
N SER A 118 17.64 -4.68 7.62
CA SER A 118 16.34 -4.16 8.06
C SER A 118 16.05 -4.59 9.50
N LYS A 119 15.52 -3.66 10.30
CA LYS A 119 15.03 -3.93 11.66
C LYS A 119 13.61 -4.52 11.68
N GLY A 120 13.06 -4.81 10.50
CA GLY A 120 11.72 -5.33 10.35
C GLY A 120 10.63 -4.26 10.44
N ASN A 121 9.41 -4.69 10.66
CA ASN A 121 8.26 -3.80 10.82
C ASN A 121 8.12 -3.39 12.29
N LEU A 122 8.58 -2.18 12.61
CA LEU A 122 8.50 -1.64 13.97
C LEU A 122 7.16 -0.94 14.20
N THR A 123 6.59 -1.13 15.37
CA THR A 123 5.40 -0.39 15.81
C THR A 123 5.75 1.06 16.16
N ARG A 124 4.76 1.96 16.16
CA ARG A 124 4.98 3.41 16.33
C ARG A 124 5.53 3.83 17.70
N ASP A 125 5.36 2.97 18.71
CA ASP A 125 5.85 3.16 20.07
C ASP A 125 7.34 2.81 20.22
N ILE A 126 7.94 2.14 19.23
CA ILE A 126 9.36 1.77 19.25
C ILE A 126 10.21 2.85 18.58
N VAL A 127 11.21 3.34 19.30
CA VAL A 127 12.21 4.26 18.74
C VAL A 127 13.21 3.43 17.93
N PRO A 128 13.33 3.61 16.59
CA PRO A 128 14.18 2.77 15.75
C PRO A 128 15.65 2.73 16.15
N SER A 129 16.19 3.81 16.74
CA SER A 129 17.58 3.88 17.21
C SER A 129 17.84 3.01 18.44
N SER A 130 16.80 2.61 19.21
CA SER A 130 16.94 1.73 20.36
C SER A 130 17.09 0.25 19.98
N ILE A 131 16.75 -0.12 18.75
CA ILE A 131 16.84 -1.50 18.27
C ILE A 131 18.19 -1.68 17.57
N PRO A 132 19.02 -2.66 18.01
CA PRO A 132 20.29 -2.95 17.34
C PRO A 132 20.07 -3.57 15.96
N TYR A 133 21.04 -3.41 15.08
CA TYR A 133 21.08 -4.15 13.82
C TYR A 133 21.46 -5.61 14.09
N VAL A 134 20.71 -6.54 13.52
CA VAL A 134 20.95 -7.98 13.60
C VAL A 134 21.18 -8.49 12.18
N TYR A 135 22.38 -9.01 11.91
CA TYR A 135 22.71 -9.61 10.63
C TYR A 135 22.21 -11.06 10.62
N GLY A 136 21.28 -11.36 9.72
CA GLY A 136 20.71 -12.69 9.56
C GLY A 136 21.52 -13.56 8.58
N GLU A 137 21.08 -14.81 8.40
CA GLU A 137 21.74 -15.83 7.58
C GLU A 137 22.01 -15.39 6.12
N VAL A 138 21.23 -14.46 5.59
CA VAL A 138 21.41 -13.92 4.23
C VAL A 138 22.82 -13.38 4.00
N TYR A 139 23.45 -12.82 5.05
CA TYR A 139 24.80 -12.24 4.96
C TYR A 139 25.90 -13.31 4.87
N ASP A 140 25.59 -14.55 5.23
CA ASP A 140 26.52 -15.68 5.14
C ASP A 140 26.45 -16.43 3.82
N LEU A 141 25.44 -16.13 2.98
CA LEU A 141 25.21 -16.81 1.71
C LEU A 141 25.90 -16.09 0.55
N ASP A 142 26.49 -16.87 -0.36
CA ASP A 142 26.90 -16.39 -1.68
C ASP A 142 25.71 -16.47 -2.64
N ALA A 143 24.77 -15.56 -2.43
CA ALA A 143 23.52 -15.54 -3.18
C ALA A 143 22.95 -14.11 -3.29
N TRP A 144 22.17 -13.88 -4.33
CA TRP A 144 21.48 -12.61 -4.55
C TRP A 144 20.26 -12.49 -3.64
N TYR A 145 20.20 -11.39 -2.87
CA TYR A 145 19.04 -11.00 -2.07
C TYR A 145 18.49 -9.64 -2.56
N PRO A 146 17.16 -9.49 -2.73
CA PRO A 146 16.14 -10.52 -2.70
C PRO A 146 16.27 -11.49 -3.88
N LYS A 147 15.77 -12.71 -3.74
CA LYS A 147 15.90 -13.75 -4.79
C LYS A 147 15.14 -13.41 -6.08
N ARG A 148 13.99 -12.73 -5.94
CA ARG A 148 13.13 -12.34 -7.08
C ARG A 148 13.20 -10.83 -7.29
N ILE A 149 13.32 -10.39 -8.53
CA ILE A 149 13.30 -8.96 -8.90
C ILE A 149 11.88 -8.47 -9.15
N SER A 150 10.93 -9.37 -9.41
CA SER A 150 9.51 -9.06 -9.49
C SER A 150 8.67 -10.28 -9.12
N PHE A 151 7.48 -10.05 -8.56
CA PHE A 151 6.52 -11.11 -8.23
C PHE A 151 5.12 -10.50 -8.03
N LEU A 152 4.10 -11.39 -8.09
CA LEU A 152 2.72 -11.05 -7.74
C LEU A 152 2.47 -11.31 -6.26
N ARG A 153 1.71 -10.43 -5.61
CA ARG A 153 1.09 -10.69 -4.31
C ARG A 153 -0.21 -11.48 -4.51
N GLU A 154 -0.82 -11.86 -3.39
CA GLU A 154 -2.17 -12.42 -3.41
C GLU A 154 -3.16 -11.43 -4.04
N PRO A 155 -4.14 -11.93 -4.83
CA PRO A 155 -5.18 -11.07 -5.37
C PRO A 155 -6.09 -10.55 -4.26
N TYR A 156 -6.74 -9.43 -4.50
CA TYR A 156 -7.70 -8.79 -3.60
C TYR A 156 -8.88 -8.24 -4.39
N VAL A 157 -9.98 -7.97 -3.68
CA VAL A 157 -11.15 -7.32 -4.25
C VAL A 157 -11.18 -5.86 -3.81
N LEU A 158 -11.24 -4.94 -4.77
CA LEU A 158 -11.49 -3.52 -4.54
C LEU A 158 -12.83 -3.16 -5.19
N ARG A 159 -13.91 -3.32 -4.44
CA ARG A 159 -15.30 -3.09 -4.83
C ARG A 159 -15.68 -3.75 -6.17
N SER A 160 -15.53 -3.04 -7.29
CA SER A 160 -15.97 -3.49 -8.61
C SER A 160 -14.93 -4.25 -9.40
N PHE A 161 -13.71 -4.33 -8.91
CA PHE A 161 -12.60 -4.98 -9.59
C PHE A 161 -11.84 -5.93 -8.69
N ARG A 162 -11.41 -7.03 -9.27
CA ARG A 162 -10.41 -7.90 -8.68
C ARG A 162 -9.04 -7.39 -9.11
N GLY A 163 -8.18 -7.13 -8.13
CA GLY A 163 -6.85 -6.59 -8.35
C GLY A 163 -5.75 -7.54 -7.92
N GLN A 164 -4.56 -7.32 -8.47
CA GLN A 164 -3.35 -7.99 -8.01
C GLN A 164 -2.17 -7.04 -8.04
N THR A 165 -1.35 -7.08 -7.00
CA THR A 165 -0.19 -6.20 -6.87
C THR A 165 1.05 -6.87 -7.44
N ILE A 166 1.71 -6.18 -8.37
CA ILE A 166 3.05 -6.49 -8.87
C ILE A 166 4.06 -5.77 -7.99
N VAL A 167 4.99 -6.51 -7.40
CA VAL A 167 6.10 -5.94 -6.63
C VAL A 167 7.35 -5.97 -7.49
N PHE A 168 8.07 -4.83 -7.55
CA PHE A 168 9.37 -4.69 -8.18
C PHE A 168 10.43 -4.45 -7.13
N GLN A 169 11.51 -5.23 -7.20
CA GLN A 169 12.68 -5.18 -6.33
C GLN A 169 13.92 -4.96 -7.21
N PRO A 170 14.14 -3.72 -7.71
CA PRO A 170 15.16 -3.44 -8.70
C PRO A 170 16.59 -3.44 -8.16
N PHE A 171 16.77 -3.84 -6.90
CA PHE A 171 18.08 -3.95 -6.25
C PHE A 171 18.27 -5.37 -5.71
N GLN A 172 19.40 -5.98 -6.04
CA GLN A 172 19.84 -7.25 -5.47
C GLN A 172 21.26 -7.11 -4.95
N TYR A 173 21.49 -7.50 -3.71
CA TYR A 173 22.82 -7.49 -3.09
C TYR A 173 23.31 -8.91 -2.82
N ASN A 174 24.56 -9.16 -3.14
CA ASN A 174 25.26 -10.38 -2.72
C ASN A 174 26.28 -10.02 -1.65
N PRO A 175 26.05 -10.36 -0.38
CA PRO A 175 26.91 -9.96 0.73
C PRO A 175 28.32 -10.55 0.68
N LYS A 176 28.49 -11.75 0.11
CA LYS A 176 29.80 -12.41 0.02
C LYS A 176 30.70 -11.78 -1.03
N SER A 177 30.16 -11.49 -2.22
CA SER A 177 30.90 -10.80 -3.28
C SER A 177 30.95 -9.29 -3.09
N LYS A 178 30.12 -8.72 -2.19
CA LYS A 178 29.97 -7.27 -1.96
C LYS A 178 29.57 -6.53 -3.23
N ILE A 179 28.72 -7.16 -4.04
CA ILE A 179 28.21 -6.58 -5.29
C ILE A 179 26.72 -6.29 -5.13
N LEU A 180 26.34 -5.07 -5.50
CA LEU A 180 24.95 -4.65 -5.65
C LEU A 180 24.62 -4.61 -7.15
N ARG A 181 23.59 -5.34 -7.53
CA ARG A 181 22.99 -5.32 -8.86
C ARG A 181 21.81 -4.37 -8.86
N ILE A 182 21.80 -3.39 -9.76
CA ILE A 182 20.76 -2.37 -9.88
C ILE A 182 20.12 -2.52 -11.25
N TYR A 183 18.87 -2.96 -11.28
CA TYR A 183 18.09 -3.12 -12.50
C TYR A 183 17.59 -1.76 -12.97
N THR A 184 18.11 -1.31 -14.10
CA THR A 184 17.71 -0.04 -14.72
C THR A 184 16.45 -0.18 -15.55
N SER A 185 16.16 -1.40 -16.03
CA SER A 185 14.93 -1.73 -16.75
C SER A 185 14.50 -3.16 -16.45
N ILE A 186 13.19 -3.36 -16.25
CA ILE A 186 12.57 -4.69 -16.09
C ILE A 186 11.30 -4.71 -16.94
N LYS A 187 11.21 -5.68 -17.86
CA LYS A 187 10.03 -5.93 -18.68
C LYS A 187 9.38 -7.23 -18.23
N ILE A 188 8.09 -7.20 -17.93
CA ILE A 188 7.34 -8.35 -17.45
C ILE A 188 6.08 -8.60 -18.30
N GLU A 189 5.65 -9.84 -18.28
CA GLU A 189 4.34 -10.32 -18.71
C GLU A 189 3.60 -10.84 -17.47
N VAL A 190 2.35 -10.43 -17.31
CA VAL A 190 1.40 -11.04 -16.38
C VAL A 190 0.26 -11.58 -17.21
N ARG A 191 0.02 -12.89 -17.12
CA ARG A 191 -1.00 -13.57 -17.90
C ARG A 191 -1.83 -14.51 -17.05
N GLU A 192 -3.03 -14.78 -17.53
CA GLU A 192 -3.90 -15.79 -16.95
C GLU A 192 -3.26 -17.18 -17.04
N ASN A 193 -3.33 -17.92 -15.93
CA ASN A 193 -2.87 -19.30 -15.81
C ASN A 193 -3.84 -20.11 -14.95
N GLY A 194 -5.01 -20.43 -15.53
CA GLY A 194 -6.03 -21.24 -14.89
C GLY A 194 -6.95 -20.47 -13.93
N ILE A 195 -7.74 -21.22 -13.18
CA ILE A 195 -8.75 -20.69 -12.25
C ILE A 195 -8.20 -20.62 -10.83
N SER A 196 -8.53 -19.56 -10.11
CA SER A 196 -8.18 -19.33 -8.70
C SER A 196 -9.43 -19.28 -7.83
N GLN A 197 -9.34 -19.88 -6.63
CA GLN A 197 -10.34 -19.73 -5.57
C GLN A 197 -9.90 -18.69 -4.52
N ASN A 198 -8.76 -18.05 -4.74
CA ASN A 198 -8.26 -17.04 -3.83
C ASN A 198 -8.85 -15.67 -4.19
N ASN A 199 -9.62 -15.10 -3.30
CA ASN A 199 -10.33 -13.82 -3.46
C ASN A 199 -11.03 -13.66 -4.82
N PRO A 200 -11.96 -14.57 -5.21
CA PRO A 200 -12.72 -14.42 -6.42
C PRO A 200 -13.72 -13.26 -6.27
N LEU A 201 -13.93 -12.48 -7.33
CA LEU A 201 -15.01 -11.49 -7.36
C LEU A 201 -16.28 -12.16 -7.89
N THR A 202 -17.12 -12.62 -6.97
CA THR A 202 -18.32 -13.39 -7.29
C THR A 202 -19.56 -12.53 -7.61
N ALA A 203 -19.59 -11.31 -7.11
CA ALA A 203 -20.68 -10.36 -7.35
C ALA A 203 -20.17 -8.91 -7.26
N ARG A 204 -20.85 -8.02 -7.95
CA ARG A 204 -20.59 -6.57 -7.91
C ARG A 204 -21.81 -5.83 -7.37
N PRO A 205 -21.59 -4.68 -6.69
CA PRO A 205 -22.71 -3.82 -6.36
C PRO A 205 -23.39 -3.32 -7.64
N PRO A 206 -24.69 -3.04 -7.60
CA PRO A 206 -25.44 -2.55 -8.76
C PRO A 206 -25.09 -1.09 -9.08
N GLY A 207 -25.52 -0.66 -10.27
CA GLY A 207 -25.39 0.71 -10.73
C GLY A 207 -24.03 1.05 -11.36
N PRO A 208 -23.87 2.28 -11.81
CA PRO A 208 -22.62 2.78 -12.38
C PRO A 208 -21.54 2.94 -11.30
N ILE A 209 -20.28 2.95 -11.74
CA ILE A 209 -19.15 3.30 -10.85
C ILE A 209 -19.31 4.77 -10.45
N SER A 210 -19.35 5.03 -9.12
CA SER A 210 -19.43 6.39 -8.62
C SER A 210 -18.13 7.16 -8.90
N ARG A 211 -18.27 8.49 -8.94
CA ARG A 211 -17.15 9.42 -9.22
C ARG A 211 -15.91 9.16 -8.37
N GLU A 212 -16.12 8.92 -7.08
CA GLU A 212 -15.04 8.72 -6.12
C GLU A 212 -14.30 7.41 -6.38
N PHE A 213 -15.03 6.33 -6.68
CA PHE A 213 -14.42 5.06 -7.03
C PHE A 213 -13.75 5.08 -8.40
N GLU A 214 -14.30 5.80 -9.37
CA GLU A 214 -13.65 5.96 -10.67
C GLU A 214 -12.29 6.65 -10.54
N GLN A 215 -12.22 7.74 -9.76
CA GLN A 215 -10.94 8.40 -9.48
C GLN A 215 -9.95 7.46 -8.75
N MET A 216 -10.43 6.75 -7.74
CA MET A 216 -9.62 5.77 -7.01
C MET A 216 -9.06 4.69 -7.94
N TYR A 217 -9.88 4.12 -8.83
CA TYR A 217 -9.42 3.09 -9.76
C TYR A 217 -8.38 3.61 -10.75
N LYS A 218 -8.55 4.82 -11.29
CA LYS A 218 -7.57 5.48 -12.18
C LYS A 218 -6.20 5.69 -11.50
N GLU A 219 -6.20 5.98 -10.21
CA GLU A 219 -4.97 6.18 -9.43
C GLU A 219 -4.34 4.85 -8.99
N HIS A 220 -5.18 3.85 -8.72
CA HIS A 220 -4.77 2.58 -8.12
C HIS A 220 -4.32 1.55 -9.16
N PHE A 221 -5.08 1.39 -10.26
CA PHE A 221 -4.81 0.38 -11.27
C PHE A 221 -4.14 0.97 -12.50
N ILE A 222 -2.95 0.48 -12.81
CA ILE A 222 -2.19 0.99 -13.96
C ILE A 222 -2.86 0.64 -15.31
N ASN A 223 -3.65 -0.44 -15.38
CA ASN A 223 -4.38 -0.89 -16.57
C ASN A 223 -5.88 -0.56 -16.51
N TYR A 224 -6.28 0.40 -15.66
CA TYR A 224 -7.67 0.88 -15.69
C TYR A 224 -7.98 1.47 -17.07
N PRO A 225 -9.10 1.11 -17.71
CA PRO A 225 -9.43 1.59 -19.04
C PRO A 225 -9.56 3.12 -19.07
N ASN A 226 -8.68 3.77 -19.82
CA ASN A 226 -8.71 5.23 -19.99
C ASN A 226 -9.66 5.69 -21.14
N GLU A 227 -10.28 4.74 -21.84
CA GLU A 227 -11.13 5.03 -22.99
C GLU A 227 -12.60 5.21 -22.58
N ILE A 228 -12.90 6.32 -21.96
CA ILE A 228 -14.26 6.86 -22.04
C ILE A 228 -14.21 7.98 -23.07
N ARG A 229 -14.74 7.70 -24.26
CA ARG A 229 -14.81 8.61 -25.40
C ARG A 229 -15.68 9.86 -25.16
N TYR A 230 -16.36 9.89 -24.01
CA TYR A 230 -17.21 10.99 -23.52
C TYR A 230 -17.04 11.05 -22.00
N ASP A 231 -16.94 12.27 -21.45
CA ASP A 231 -17.06 12.49 -20.00
C ASP A 231 -18.46 12.04 -19.56
N VAL A 232 -18.55 10.83 -19.04
CA VAL A 232 -19.76 10.38 -18.36
C VAL A 232 -19.87 11.23 -17.10
N LEU A 233 -21.00 11.94 -16.95
CA LEU A 233 -21.33 12.58 -15.69
C LEU A 233 -21.49 11.47 -14.64
N THR A 234 -20.45 11.24 -13.88
CA THR A 234 -20.47 10.28 -12.78
C THR A 234 -21.18 10.91 -11.59
N GLU A 235 -22.17 10.23 -11.06
CA GLU A 235 -22.88 10.64 -9.86
C GLU A 235 -22.05 10.31 -8.60
N HIS A 236 -22.33 11.01 -7.52
CA HIS A 236 -21.78 10.67 -6.21
C HIS A 236 -22.34 9.33 -5.73
N GLY A 237 -21.54 8.55 -5.05
CA GLY A 237 -22.00 7.35 -4.38
C GLY A 237 -22.94 7.68 -3.21
N SER A 238 -23.93 6.81 -2.95
CA SER A 238 -24.86 6.96 -1.82
C SER A 238 -24.21 6.69 -0.47
N MET A 239 -24.73 7.33 0.58
CA MET A 239 -24.27 7.22 1.96
C MET A 239 -25.36 6.59 2.84
N LEU A 240 -24.98 5.58 3.59
CA LEU A 240 -25.77 4.99 4.67
C LEU A 240 -25.23 5.50 6.00
N ILE A 241 -26.09 6.14 6.81
CA ILE A 241 -25.78 6.53 8.19
C ILE A 241 -26.50 5.55 9.11
N ILE A 242 -25.74 4.91 10.00
CA ILE A 242 -26.27 4.05 11.05
C ILE A 242 -26.00 4.75 12.37
N SER A 243 -27.07 5.12 13.08
CA SER A 243 -26.99 5.94 14.27
C SER A 243 -27.71 5.32 15.43
N HIS A 244 -27.25 5.59 16.64
CA HIS A 244 -28.08 5.39 17.84
C HIS A 244 -29.22 6.42 17.83
N GLY A 245 -30.44 6.01 18.19
CA GLY A 245 -31.65 6.82 18.12
C GLY A 245 -31.55 8.20 18.75
N SER A 246 -30.78 8.35 19.83
CA SER A 246 -30.58 9.64 20.51
C SER A 246 -29.86 10.70 19.69
N PHE A 247 -29.23 10.35 18.56
CA PHE A 247 -28.47 11.28 17.72
C PHE A 247 -29.12 11.56 16.35
N ILE A 248 -30.23 10.88 16.02
CA ILE A 248 -30.87 10.95 14.69
C ILE A 248 -31.34 12.38 14.39
N ASP A 249 -32.01 13.03 15.36
CA ASP A 249 -32.55 14.36 15.17
C ASP A 249 -31.45 15.40 14.90
N GLU A 250 -30.32 15.28 15.60
CA GLU A 250 -29.16 16.16 15.42
C GLU A 250 -28.44 15.91 14.09
N LEU A 251 -28.58 14.73 13.50
CA LEU A 251 -27.98 14.39 12.21
C LEU A 251 -28.82 14.85 11.02
N GLN A 252 -30.08 15.18 11.17
CA GLN A 252 -30.97 15.58 10.06
C GLN A 252 -30.40 16.74 9.23
N PRO A 253 -29.83 17.80 9.79
CA PRO A 253 -29.21 18.87 9.00
C PRO A 253 -28.04 18.38 8.16
N PHE A 254 -27.29 17.35 8.63
CA PHE A 254 -26.21 16.75 7.86
C PHE A 254 -26.73 15.90 6.70
N VAL A 255 -27.79 15.12 6.91
CA VAL A 255 -28.48 14.34 5.87
C VAL A 255 -29.01 15.27 4.79
N ASP A 256 -29.70 16.35 5.18
CA ASP A 256 -30.26 17.34 4.24
C ASP A 256 -29.13 18.02 3.42
N TRP A 257 -28.04 18.36 4.06
CA TRP A 257 -26.88 18.96 3.40
C TRP A 257 -26.22 17.99 2.41
N LYS A 258 -26.09 16.70 2.76
CA LYS A 258 -25.55 15.68 1.86
C LYS A 258 -26.43 15.48 0.64
N ASN A 259 -27.73 15.35 0.84
CA ASN A 259 -28.72 15.25 -0.25
C ASN A 259 -28.70 16.50 -1.14
N TYR A 260 -28.62 17.70 -0.55
CA TYR A 260 -28.46 18.95 -1.32
C TYR A 260 -27.17 18.97 -2.16
N LYS A 261 -26.10 18.32 -1.69
CA LYS A 261 -24.82 18.18 -2.42
C LYS A 261 -24.85 17.08 -3.50
N GLY A 262 -25.97 16.40 -3.67
CA GLY A 262 -26.09 15.30 -4.64
C GLY A 262 -25.52 13.97 -4.17
N VAL A 263 -25.30 13.80 -2.86
CA VAL A 263 -24.93 12.53 -2.22
C VAL A 263 -26.18 11.93 -1.60
N PRO A 264 -26.87 10.97 -2.27
CA PRO A 264 -28.06 10.34 -1.69
C PRO A 264 -27.73 9.74 -0.33
N THR A 265 -28.43 10.18 0.71
CA THR A 265 -28.10 9.81 2.10
C THR A 265 -29.35 9.32 2.82
N GLU A 266 -29.24 8.11 3.38
CA GLU A 266 -30.23 7.46 4.23
C GLU A 266 -29.69 7.37 5.67
N ILE A 267 -30.57 7.54 6.67
CA ILE A 267 -30.24 7.32 8.08
C ILE A 267 -31.14 6.24 8.67
N VAL A 268 -30.55 5.31 9.42
CA VAL A 268 -31.22 4.16 10.06
C VAL A 268 -30.82 4.09 11.52
N ASP A 269 -31.77 3.80 12.41
CA ASP A 269 -31.51 3.54 13.82
C ASP A 269 -30.91 2.14 13.98
N ILE A 270 -29.81 2.03 14.74
CA ILE A 270 -29.21 0.73 15.07
C ILE A 270 -30.19 -0.20 15.81
N ALA A 271 -31.15 0.36 16.54
CA ALA A 271 -32.19 -0.40 17.22
C ALA A 271 -33.09 -1.19 16.25
N ASP A 272 -33.24 -0.74 15.02
CA ASP A 272 -34.01 -1.43 13.96
C ASP A 272 -33.19 -2.56 13.30
N ILE A 273 -31.88 -2.59 13.50
CA ILE A 273 -30.97 -3.57 12.89
C ILE A 273 -30.60 -4.68 13.87
N GLY A 274 -30.08 -4.34 15.05
CA GLY A 274 -29.69 -5.27 16.09
C GLY A 274 -28.21 -5.23 16.47
N ASP A 275 -27.61 -6.43 16.66
CA ASP A 275 -26.22 -6.58 17.09
C ASP A 275 -25.19 -6.40 15.96
N ALA A 276 -23.92 -6.58 16.25
CA ALA A 276 -22.82 -6.41 15.32
C ALA A 276 -22.91 -7.33 14.09
N ASP A 277 -23.37 -8.57 14.26
CA ASP A 277 -23.51 -9.52 13.17
C ASP A 277 -24.68 -9.13 12.24
N ALA A 278 -25.82 -8.72 12.81
CA ALA A 278 -26.96 -8.19 12.07
C ALA A 278 -26.58 -6.91 11.31
N LEU A 279 -25.79 -6.01 11.94
CA LEU A 279 -25.27 -4.82 11.31
C LEU A 279 -24.36 -5.14 10.12
N ALA A 280 -23.43 -6.09 10.25
CA ALA A 280 -22.57 -6.51 9.14
C ALA A 280 -23.40 -7.06 7.96
N GLN A 281 -24.43 -7.86 8.26
CA GLN A 281 -25.32 -8.39 7.23
C GLN A 281 -26.18 -7.30 6.58
N PHE A 282 -26.65 -6.34 7.35
CA PHE A 282 -27.41 -5.21 6.86
C PHE A 282 -26.58 -4.36 5.88
N ILE A 283 -25.33 -4.02 6.26
CA ILE A 283 -24.39 -3.29 5.39
C ILE A 283 -24.11 -4.07 4.11
N SER A 284 -23.88 -5.38 4.22
CA SER A 284 -23.65 -6.25 3.06
C SER A 284 -24.87 -6.28 2.14
N THR A 285 -26.08 -6.38 2.68
CA THR A 285 -27.34 -6.33 1.92
C THR A 285 -27.49 -5.00 1.18
N LYS A 286 -27.31 -3.88 1.87
CA LYS A 286 -27.35 -2.53 1.28
C LYS A 286 -26.29 -2.33 0.20
N TYR A 287 -25.12 -2.93 0.37
CA TYR A 287 -24.05 -2.90 -0.62
C TYR A 287 -24.46 -3.61 -1.92
N TYR A 288 -25.03 -4.82 -1.83
CA TYR A 288 -25.40 -5.61 -3.00
C TYR A 288 -26.74 -5.25 -3.62
N GLU A 289 -27.69 -4.68 -2.87
CA GLU A 289 -29.00 -4.28 -3.37
C GLU A 289 -29.04 -2.82 -3.84
N ASP A 290 -28.45 -1.90 -3.04
CA ASP A 290 -28.55 -0.45 -3.28
C ASP A 290 -27.22 0.14 -3.81
N GLY A 291 -26.12 -0.60 -3.76
CA GLY A 291 -24.82 -0.13 -4.22
C GLY A 291 -24.22 0.99 -3.39
N ILE A 292 -24.51 1.04 -2.07
CA ILE A 292 -23.97 2.08 -1.18
C ILE A 292 -22.46 2.22 -1.32
N ALA A 293 -21.96 3.46 -1.25
CA ALA A 293 -20.54 3.78 -1.35
C ALA A 293 -19.90 4.13 -0.01
N TYR A 294 -20.71 4.68 0.91
CA TYR A 294 -20.24 5.16 2.20
C TYR A 294 -21.11 4.61 3.33
N VAL A 295 -20.47 4.25 4.43
CA VAL A 295 -21.14 3.95 5.70
C VAL A 295 -20.57 4.88 6.77
N LEU A 296 -21.44 5.58 7.49
CA LEU A 296 -21.10 6.38 8.65
C LEU A 296 -21.76 5.78 9.89
N LEU A 297 -20.97 5.36 10.87
CA LEU A 297 -21.44 4.88 12.15
C LEU A 297 -21.40 6.03 13.16
N VAL A 298 -22.54 6.30 13.83
CA VAL A 298 -22.69 7.40 14.80
C VAL A 298 -23.13 6.87 16.14
N GLY A 299 -22.19 6.72 17.06
CA GLY A 299 -22.35 6.18 18.39
C GLY A 299 -20.99 5.73 18.95
N ASP A 300 -20.96 5.48 20.25
CA ASP A 300 -19.80 4.83 20.88
C ASP A 300 -19.99 3.30 20.84
N ILE A 301 -18.96 2.54 21.16
CA ILE A 301 -18.97 1.06 21.19
C ILE A 301 -20.11 0.47 22.07
N ALA A 302 -20.59 1.23 23.07
CA ALA A 302 -21.72 0.85 23.88
C ALA A 302 -23.09 0.99 23.17
N GLN A 303 -23.12 1.70 22.04
CA GLN A 303 -24.32 2.03 21.27
C GLN A 303 -24.31 1.32 19.93
N ILE A 304 -23.14 1.26 19.26
CA ILE A 304 -22.90 0.53 18.02
C ILE A 304 -21.71 -0.38 18.30
N GLU A 305 -21.96 -1.66 18.48
CA GLU A 305 -20.92 -2.64 18.78
C GLU A 305 -19.99 -2.82 17.59
N SER A 306 -18.67 -2.88 17.83
CA SER A 306 -17.67 -3.19 16.80
C SER A 306 -17.33 -4.67 16.79
N ILE A 307 -17.18 -5.25 15.61
CA ILE A 307 -16.78 -6.65 15.46
C ILE A 307 -15.35 -6.84 15.98
N ARG A 308 -15.15 -7.88 16.81
CA ARG A 308 -13.84 -8.28 17.29
C ARG A 308 -13.29 -9.41 16.44
N ARG A 309 -12.12 -9.19 15.83
CA ARG A 309 -11.44 -10.23 15.06
C ARG A 309 -10.20 -10.73 15.79
N SER A 310 -9.94 -12.03 15.65
CA SER A 310 -8.79 -12.71 16.26
C SER A 310 -7.52 -12.69 15.39
N GLU A 311 -7.60 -12.15 14.16
CA GLU A 311 -6.52 -12.18 13.18
C GLU A 311 -5.89 -10.79 13.01
N GLY A 312 -4.55 -10.75 12.81
CA GLY A 312 -3.79 -9.54 12.61
C GLY A 312 -3.07 -8.99 13.85
N ALA A 313 -2.44 -7.82 13.73
CA ALA A 313 -1.59 -7.23 14.76
C ALA A 313 -2.33 -6.74 16.02
N GLY A 314 -3.65 -6.73 16.02
CA GLY A 314 -4.52 -6.29 17.13
C GLY A 314 -5.43 -7.40 17.63
N ASN A 315 -4.87 -8.56 17.99
CA ASN A 315 -5.64 -9.73 18.42
C ASN A 315 -6.81 -9.36 19.37
N ASN A 316 -8.05 -9.65 18.91
CA ASN A 316 -9.29 -9.37 19.62
C ASN A 316 -9.62 -7.87 19.87
N SER A 317 -9.00 -6.94 19.14
CA SER A 317 -9.36 -5.52 19.19
C SER A 317 -10.66 -5.26 18.43
N PRO A 318 -11.57 -4.40 18.95
CA PRO A 318 -12.74 -3.96 18.21
C PRO A 318 -12.29 -3.11 17.00
N SER A 319 -12.94 -3.31 15.85
CA SER A 319 -12.64 -2.56 14.64
C SER A 319 -13.86 -2.44 13.74
N ASP A 320 -14.23 -1.22 13.39
CA ASP A 320 -15.30 -0.93 12.45
C ASP A 320 -14.94 -1.32 11.02
N ASN A 321 -13.62 -1.47 10.75
CA ASN A 321 -13.12 -1.98 9.49
C ASN A 321 -13.70 -3.36 9.12
N SER A 322 -14.12 -4.14 10.11
CA SER A 322 -14.76 -5.44 9.91
C SER A 322 -16.08 -5.37 9.13
N TYR A 323 -16.76 -4.23 9.12
CA TYR A 323 -17.98 -4.01 8.37
C TYR A 323 -17.76 -3.80 6.85
N THR A 324 -16.52 -3.60 6.43
CA THR A 324 -16.16 -3.42 5.01
C THR A 324 -15.84 -4.73 4.29
N PHE A 325 -15.79 -5.87 5.00
CA PHE A 325 -15.54 -7.20 4.41
C PHE A 325 -16.81 -7.75 3.76
N VAL A 326 -17.23 -7.14 2.67
CA VAL A 326 -18.46 -7.52 1.96
C VAL A 326 -18.20 -8.39 0.73
N SER A 327 -16.93 -8.52 0.29
CA SER A 327 -16.57 -9.30 -0.91
C SER A 327 -15.18 -9.93 -0.75
N GLY A 328 -14.92 -11.02 -1.49
CA GLY A 328 -13.67 -11.77 -1.36
C GLY A 328 -13.70 -12.77 -0.19
N ASN A 329 -12.55 -13.36 0.11
CA ASN A 329 -12.38 -14.34 1.20
C ASN A 329 -11.08 -14.13 2.00
N ASP A 330 -10.48 -12.96 1.92
CA ASP A 330 -9.33 -12.58 2.74
C ASP A 330 -9.76 -11.85 4.04
N SER A 331 -8.78 -11.50 4.86
CA SER A 331 -8.98 -10.78 6.12
C SER A 331 -8.73 -9.27 6.01
N TYR A 332 -8.66 -8.75 4.79
CA TYR A 332 -8.42 -7.34 4.50
C TYR A 332 -9.60 -6.73 3.74
N PRO A 333 -10.00 -5.49 4.06
CA PRO A 333 -11.07 -4.79 3.36
C PRO A 333 -10.65 -4.37 1.95
#